data_21613d52435a7e9bb16c5e206e9343e3
#
_entry.id   21613d52435a7e9bb16c5e206e9343e3
#
_cell.length_a   1.000
_cell.length_b   1.000
_cell.length_c   1.000
_cell.angle_alpha   90.00
_cell.angle_beta   90.00
_cell.angle_gamma   90.00
#
_symmetry.space_group_name_H-M   'P 1'
#
loop_
_entity.id
_entity.type
_entity.pdbx_description
1 polymer ?
#
loop_
_entity_poly.entity_id
_entity_poly.type
_entity_poly.pdbx_seq_one_letter_code
_entity_poly.pdbx_strand_id
1 'polypeptide(L)'
;VFEGDGTTLGVQWVSEQGGGTQFNNGVVPVGSLAVALKQAEEDTNTETYVSDDGSPYTVTNTREGDYTALASLLGGANGLIAGVIENGWGAVVQAVSTDTNSNILATPHLTTMDNEEAFFIVGQEVPIITGTTTGANNSNPFQTVDRQEVGIKLKVTPQINEGDAVQLLIEQEVSSVSGATSVDISINKREIKTTVIVDDGGTIVLGGLIDEDVQESESKVPLLGDIPILGHLFKSTSTSKRKR
;
A
#
# COMPACT_ATOMS: atom_id res chain seq x y z
N VAL A 1 5.12 17.69 -3.11
CA VAL A 1 5.18 16.63 -4.11
C VAL A 1 5.37 15.32 -3.37
N PHE A 2 4.62 14.32 -3.74
CA PHE A 2 4.78 12.94 -3.25
C PHE A 2 4.96 12.04 -4.46
N GLU A 3 5.99 11.25 -4.45
CA GLU A 3 6.35 10.31 -5.49
C GLU A 3 6.60 8.95 -4.83
N GLY A 4 5.94 7.93 -5.30
CA GLY A 4 6.05 6.59 -4.76
C GLY A 4 6.09 5.56 -5.87
N ASP A 5 7.20 4.83 -5.98
CA ASP A 5 7.39 3.74 -6.92
C ASP A 5 7.47 2.42 -6.18
N GLY A 6 6.76 1.44 -6.67
CA GLY A 6 6.81 0.08 -6.17
C GLY A 6 6.96 -0.93 -7.29
N THR A 7 7.91 -1.84 -7.17
CA THR A 7 8.07 -2.95 -8.10
C THR A 7 8.13 -4.27 -7.35
N THR A 8 7.39 -5.26 -7.84
CA THR A 8 7.44 -6.63 -7.31
C THR A 8 7.61 -7.60 -8.46
N LEU A 9 8.62 -8.41 -8.39
CA LEU A 9 8.89 -9.48 -9.33
C LEU A 9 9.07 -10.78 -8.55
N GLY A 10 8.31 -11.82 -8.88
CA GLY A 10 8.43 -13.10 -8.23
C GLY A 10 8.00 -14.25 -9.13
N VAL A 11 8.65 -15.38 -8.94
CA VAL A 11 8.31 -16.64 -9.58
C VAL A 11 7.99 -17.65 -8.49
N GLN A 12 6.85 -18.30 -8.62
CA GLN A 12 6.44 -19.39 -7.74
C GLN A 12 6.11 -20.61 -8.57
N TRP A 13 6.47 -21.74 -8.07
CA TRP A 13 6.14 -23.01 -8.70
C TRP A 13 5.76 -24.06 -7.66
N VAL A 14 4.97 -25.02 -8.06
CA VAL A 14 4.52 -26.13 -7.24
C VAL A 14 4.44 -27.39 -8.09
N SER A 15 4.79 -28.52 -7.48
CA SER A 15 4.62 -29.85 -8.07
C SER A 15 3.59 -30.63 -7.27
N GLU A 16 2.74 -31.36 -7.93
CA GLU A 16 1.76 -32.27 -7.33
C GLU A 16 2.43 -33.35 -6.45
N GLN A 17 3.66 -33.75 -6.78
CA GLN A 17 4.45 -34.74 -6.03
C GLN A 17 5.07 -34.20 -4.74
N GLY A 18 4.77 -32.93 -4.38
CA GLY A 18 5.19 -32.32 -3.11
C GLY A 18 6.50 -31.56 -3.18
N GLY A 19 6.59 -30.54 -3.99
CA GLY A 19 7.69 -29.59 -4.01
C GLY A 19 7.23 -28.23 -4.51
N GLY A 20 7.87 -27.18 -4.09
CA GLY A 20 7.51 -25.84 -4.56
C GLY A 20 8.32 -24.73 -3.92
N THR A 21 8.19 -23.53 -4.44
CA THR A 21 8.72 -22.29 -3.85
C THR A 21 7.57 -21.39 -3.41
N GLN A 22 7.69 -20.80 -2.26
CA GLN A 22 6.72 -19.82 -1.74
C GLN A 22 7.44 -18.57 -1.26
N PHE A 23 6.99 -17.41 -1.77
CA PHE A 23 7.45 -16.10 -1.34
C PHE A 23 6.27 -15.24 -0.91
N ASN A 24 6.41 -14.49 0.19
CA ASN A 24 5.32 -13.68 0.77
C ASN A 24 5.31 -12.23 0.27
N ASN A 25 5.89 -11.94 -0.88
CA ASN A 25 6.04 -10.59 -1.41
C ASN A 25 4.88 -10.17 -2.34
N GLY A 26 3.64 -10.54 -2.00
CA GLY A 26 2.46 -10.16 -2.79
C GLY A 26 2.20 -11.04 -4.02
N VAL A 27 2.93 -12.13 -4.17
CA VAL A 27 2.74 -13.13 -5.22
C VAL A 27 1.65 -14.12 -4.80
N VAL A 28 0.99 -14.74 -5.76
CA VAL A 28 -0.05 -15.76 -5.54
C VAL A 28 0.46 -16.86 -4.59
N PRO A 29 -0.26 -17.22 -3.51
CA PRO A 29 0.19 -18.24 -2.57
C PRO A 29 0.30 -19.63 -3.22
N VAL A 30 1.41 -20.34 -2.97
CA VAL A 30 1.64 -21.70 -3.51
C VAL A 30 0.55 -22.69 -3.10
N GLY A 31 0.04 -22.58 -1.86
CA GLY A 31 -1.04 -23.45 -1.41
C GLY A 31 -2.31 -23.31 -2.23
N SER A 32 -2.69 -22.08 -2.57
CA SER A 32 -3.84 -21.80 -3.42
C SER A 32 -3.61 -22.27 -4.85
N LEU A 33 -2.39 -22.11 -5.37
CA LEU A 33 -2.01 -22.60 -6.68
C LEU A 33 -2.07 -24.13 -6.75
N ALA A 34 -1.57 -24.84 -5.72
CA ALA A 34 -1.63 -26.29 -5.64
C ALA A 34 -3.07 -26.83 -5.65
N VAL A 35 -3.96 -26.18 -4.89
CA VAL A 35 -5.40 -26.56 -4.88
C VAL A 35 -6.05 -26.28 -6.24
N ALA A 36 -5.77 -25.13 -6.84
CA ALA A 36 -6.29 -24.79 -8.16
C ALA A 36 -5.79 -25.72 -9.26
N LEU A 37 -4.53 -26.15 -9.18
CA LEU A 37 -3.95 -27.16 -10.07
C LEU A 37 -4.67 -28.49 -9.96
N LYS A 38 -4.84 -28.99 -8.73
CA LYS A 38 -5.53 -30.26 -8.49
C LYS A 38 -7.00 -30.26 -8.96
N GLN A 39 -7.65 -29.11 -8.91
CA GLN A 39 -9.01 -28.95 -9.43
C GLN A 39 -9.05 -28.84 -10.95
N ALA A 40 -8.01 -28.27 -11.55
CA ALA A 40 -7.89 -28.15 -13.01
C ALA A 40 -7.47 -29.43 -13.69
N GLU A 41 -6.98 -30.41 -12.95
CA GLU A 41 -6.58 -31.71 -13.49
C GLU A 41 -7.80 -32.52 -13.86
N GLU A 42 -7.73 -33.16 -15.03
CA GLU A 42 -8.74 -34.10 -15.50
C GLU A 42 -8.52 -35.44 -14.79
N ASP A 43 -9.52 -35.89 -14.03
CA ASP A 43 -9.45 -37.16 -13.31
C ASP A 43 -10.25 -38.24 -14.07
N THR A 44 -9.57 -39.30 -14.48
CA THR A 44 -10.19 -40.41 -15.16
C THR A 44 -10.13 -41.65 -14.27
N ASN A 45 -11.28 -41.98 -13.69
CA ASN A 45 -11.41 -43.20 -12.91
C ASN A 45 -12.03 -44.32 -13.75
N THR A 46 -11.28 -45.43 -13.88
CA THR A 46 -11.70 -46.59 -14.64
C THR A 46 -12.00 -47.74 -13.70
N GLU A 47 -13.24 -48.14 -13.60
CA GLU A 47 -13.70 -49.27 -12.79
C GLU A 47 -14.16 -50.42 -13.67
N THR A 48 -13.73 -51.64 -13.33
CA THR A 48 -14.12 -52.86 -14.04
C THR A 48 -15.18 -53.56 -13.25
N TYR A 49 -16.34 -53.74 -13.85
CA TYR A 49 -17.45 -54.49 -13.33
C TYR A 49 -17.62 -55.80 -14.06
N VAL A 50 -18.28 -56.78 -13.43
CA VAL A 50 -18.61 -58.06 -14.04
C VAL A 50 -20.11 -58.06 -14.20
N SER A 51 -20.56 -58.29 -15.42
CA SER A 51 -22.00 -58.47 -15.75
C SER A 51 -22.55 -59.80 -15.21
N ASP A 52 -23.88 -59.94 -15.12
CA ASP A 52 -24.53 -61.15 -14.66
C ASP A 52 -24.21 -62.39 -15.50
N ASP A 53 -23.76 -62.19 -16.73
CA ASP A 53 -23.32 -63.28 -17.61
C ASP A 53 -21.83 -63.67 -17.41
N GLY A 54 -21.14 -63.06 -16.45
CA GLY A 54 -19.72 -63.26 -16.14
C GLY A 54 -18.76 -62.53 -17.02
N SER A 55 -19.20 -61.64 -17.92
CA SER A 55 -18.34 -60.83 -18.78
C SER A 55 -17.89 -59.57 -18.09
N PRO A 56 -16.59 -59.27 -18.08
CA PRO A 56 -16.08 -58.00 -17.54
C PRO A 56 -16.40 -56.85 -18.48
N TYR A 57 -16.92 -55.75 -17.95
CA TYR A 57 -17.02 -54.46 -18.65
C TYR A 57 -16.39 -53.35 -17.85
N THR A 58 -15.84 -52.36 -18.54
CA THR A 58 -15.11 -51.26 -17.95
C THR A 58 -15.94 -49.98 -18.07
N VAL A 59 -16.15 -49.31 -16.96
CA VAL A 59 -16.77 -47.99 -16.93
C VAL A 59 -15.67 -46.99 -16.66
N THR A 60 -15.46 -46.09 -17.59
CA THR A 60 -14.53 -44.96 -17.44
C THR A 60 -15.31 -43.72 -17.15
N ASN A 61 -15.15 -43.16 -15.96
CA ASN A 61 -15.69 -41.89 -15.58
C ASN A 61 -14.60 -40.84 -15.69
N THR A 62 -14.76 -39.95 -16.64
CA THR A 62 -13.85 -38.80 -16.80
C THR A 62 -14.50 -37.59 -16.16
N ARG A 63 -13.82 -36.97 -15.20
CA ARG A 63 -14.17 -35.70 -14.64
C ARG A 63 -13.35 -34.63 -15.38
N GLU A 64 -14.04 -33.71 -16.04
CA GLU A 64 -13.40 -32.53 -16.61
C GLU A 64 -12.76 -31.65 -15.55
N GLY A 65 -11.59 -31.10 -15.83
CA GLY A 65 -10.88 -30.20 -14.93
C GLY A 65 -11.66 -28.90 -14.70
N ASP A 66 -11.74 -28.48 -13.45
CA ASP A 66 -12.39 -27.22 -13.06
C ASP A 66 -11.34 -26.09 -12.95
N TYR A 67 -11.35 -25.20 -13.91
CA TYR A 67 -10.44 -24.04 -13.98
C TYR A 67 -10.95 -22.82 -13.21
N THR A 68 -12.09 -22.91 -12.53
CA THR A 68 -12.73 -21.76 -11.82
C THR A 68 -11.83 -21.22 -10.70
N ALA A 69 -11.18 -22.12 -9.94
CA ALA A 69 -10.27 -21.74 -8.88
C ALA A 69 -9.01 -21.06 -9.44
N LEU A 70 -8.49 -21.54 -10.54
CA LEU A 70 -7.35 -20.92 -11.22
C LEU A 70 -7.69 -19.54 -11.79
N ALA A 71 -8.86 -19.42 -12.42
CA ALA A 71 -9.35 -18.15 -12.94
C ALA A 71 -9.56 -17.10 -11.81
N SER A 72 -10.10 -17.53 -10.67
CA SER A 72 -10.29 -16.64 -9.50
C SER A 72 -8.97 -16.18 -8.90
N LEU A 73 -7.97 -17.04 -8.90
CA LEU A 73 -6.63 -16.77 -8.40
C LEU A 73 -5.89 -15.75 -9.28
N LEU A 74 -6.00 -15.89 -10.60
CA LEU A 74 -5.42 -14.98 -11.57
C LEU A 74 -6.20 -13.66 -11.64
N GLY A 75 -7.54 -13.68 -11.49
CA GLY A 75 -8.38 -12.50 -11.55
C GLY A 75 -8.27 -11.58 -10.33
N GLY A 76 -7.81 -12.08 -9.19
CA GLY A 76 -7.57 -11.30 -7.97
C GLY A 76 -6.19 -10.66 -7.87
N ALA A 77 -5.29 -10.97 -8.79
CA ALA A 77 -3.92 -10.50 -8.75
C ALA A 77 -3.70 -9.31 -9.70
N ASN A 78 -2.87 -8.36 -9.27
CA ASN A 78 -2.52 -7.17 -10.04
C ASN A 78 -1.24 -7.37 -10.84
N GLY A 79 -1.14 -6.74 -12.00
CA GLY A 79 0.06 -6.71 -12.83
C GLY A 79 0.08 -7.77 -13.92
N LEU A 80 1.27 -8.04 -14.45
CA LEU A 80 1.48 -9.13 -15.40
C LEU A 80 1.58 -10.46 -14.65
N ILE A 81 0.72 -11.39 -15.00
CA ILE A 81 0.74 -12.75 -14.48
C ILE A 81 0.78 -13.69 -15.67
N ALA A 82 1.75 -14.59 -15.64
CA ALA A 82 1.85 -15.69 -16.60
C ALA A 82 2.02 -16.99 -15.82
N GLY A 83 1.28 -18.01 -16.20
CA GLY A 83 1.35 -19.31 -15.57
C GLY A 83 1.39 -20.43 -16.60
N VAL A 84 2.06 -21.51 -16.25
CA VAL A 84 2.10 -22.76 -17.03
C VAL A 84 1.70 -23.90 -16.12
N ILE A 85 0.81 -24.74 -16.63
CA ILE A 85 0.34 -25.95 -15.96
C ILE A 85 0.59 -27.10 -16.94
N GLU A 86 1.40 -28.07 -16.54
CA GLU A 86 1.67 -29.22 -17.35
C GLU A 86 2.12 -30.42 -16.47
N ASN A 87 1.51 -31.60 -16.69
CA ASN A 87 1.91 -32.85 -16.07
C ASN A 87 2.14 -32.80 -14.54
N GLY A 88 1.18 -32.21 -13.78
CA GLY A 88 1.29 -32.09 -12.32
C GLY A 88 2.27 -31.02 -11.83
N TRP A 89 2.69 -30.11 -12.71
CA TRP A 89 3.53 -28.95 -12.40
C TRP A 89 2.78 -27.65 -12.68
N GLY A 90 2.90 -26.72 -11.79
CA GLY A 90 2.41 -25.35 -12.00
C GLY A 90 3.46 -24.32 -11.64
N ALA A 91 3.63 -23.36 -12.52
CA ALA A 91 4.48 -22.21 -12.26
C ALA A 91 3.74 -20.91 -12.57
N VAL A 92 3.89 -19.91 -11.72
CA VAL A 92 3.33 -18.56 -11.90
C VAL A 92 4.44 -17.54 -11.77
N VAL A 93 4.54 -16.69 -12.77
CA VAL A 93 5.39 -15.50 -12.76
C VAL A 93 4.50 -14.30 -12.56
N GLN A 94 4.81 -13.46 -11.60
CA GLN A 94 4.10 -12.20 -11.36
C GLN A 94 5.09 -11.05 -11.41
N ALA A 95 4.72 -10.00 -12.15
CA ALA A 95 5.44 -8.73 -12.20
C ALA A 95 4.45 -7.60 -12.02
N VAL A 96 4.68 -6.76 -11.01
CA VAL A 96 3.86 -5.58 -10.71
C VAL A 96 4.77 -4.37 -10.61
N SER A 97 4.38 -3.30 -11.29
CA SER A 97 4.97 -1.97 -11.12
C SER A 97 3.86 -1.00 -10.77
N THR A 98 4.05 -0.25 -9.70
CA THR A 98 3.11 0.76 -9.24
C THR A 98 3.84 2.08 -9.17
N ASP A 99 3.32 3.07 -9.87
CA ASP A 99 3.78 4.44 -9.83
C ASP A 99 2.67 5.32 -9.27
N THR A 100 2.97 6.06 -8.20
CA THR A 100 2.03 6.96 -7.55
C THR A 100 2.66 8.34 -7.47
N ASN A 101 2.14 9.27 -8.25
CA ASN A 101 2.56 10.64 -8.24
C ASN A 101 1.43 11.54 -7.77
N SER A 102 1.69 12.33 -6.73
CA SER A 102 0.74 13.30 -6.20
C SER A 102 1.41 14.64 -6.00
N ASN A 103 0.87 15.66 -6.63
CA ASN A 103 1.34 17.03 -6.48
C ASN A 103 0.20 17.90 -5.93
N ILE A 104 0.40 18.45 -4.75
CA ILE A 104 -0.54 19.36 -4.10
C ILE A 104 0.13 20.72 -3.99
N LEU A 105 -0.47 21.72 -4.60
CA LEU A 105 -0.08 23.11 -4.50
C LEU A 105 -1.18 23.88 -3.79
N ALA A 106 -0.81 24.62 -2.75
CA ALA A 106 -1.71 25.53 -2.04
C ALA A 106 -1.05 26.89 -1.89
N THR A 107 -1.80 27.94 -2.19
CA THR A 107 -1.32 29.33 -2.16
C THR A 107 -2.18 30.15 -1.19
N PRO A 108 -2.01 30.00 0.13
CA PRO A 108 -2.71 30.85 1.08
C PRO A 108 -2.19 32.29 0.98
N HIS A 109 -3.10 33.25 1.03
CA HIS A 109 -2.78 34.67 1.04
C HIS A 109 -3.68 35.39 2.04
N LEU A 110 -3.16 36.38 2.69
CA LEU A 110 -3.89 37.22 3.63
C LEU A 110 -3.33 38.65 3.63
N THR A 111 -4.13 39.58 4.08
CA THR A 111 -3.76 41.02 4.23
C THR A 111 -3.85 41.38 5.70
N THR A 112 -2.88 42.10 6.20
CA THR A 112 -2.83 42.56 7.58
C THR A 112 -2.24 43.95 7.66
N MET A 113 -2.39 44.63 8.80
CA MET A 113 -1.78 45.90 9.10
C MET A 113 -0.43 45.70 9.80
N ASP A 114 0.37 46.77 9.87
CA ASP A 114 1.64 46.75 10.56
C ASP A 114 1.48 46.43 12.06
N ASN A 115 2.33 45.54 12.57
CA ASN A 115 2.34 45.04 13.96
C ASN A 115 1.03 44.34 14.38
N GLU A 116 0.16 43.95 13.43
CA GLU A 116 -1.08 43.22 13.72
C GLU A 116 -0.99 41.77 13.27
N GLU A 117 -1.37 40.85 14.15
CA GLU A 117 -1.39 39.42 13.86
C GLU A 117 -2.60 39.09 12.97
N ALA A 118 -2.34 38.44 11.85
CA ALA A 118 -3.39 37.91 11.00
C ALA A 118 -3.31 36.37 10.96
N PHE A 119 -4.49 35.77 10.97
CA PHE A 119 -4.66 34.34 11.00
C PHE A 119 -5.61 33.88 9.90
N PHE A 120 -5.21 32.81 9.21
CA PHE A 120 -5.99 32.21 8.15
C PHE A 120 -5.97 30.68 8.31
N ILE A 121 -7.13 30.06 8.25
CA ILE A 121 -7.28 28.61 8.31
C ILE A 121 -8.23 28.10 7.24
N VAL A 122 -7.82 27.06 6.53
CA VAL A 122 -8.68 26.29 5.64
C VAL A 122 -8.46 24.81 5.93
N GLY A 123 -9.50 24.13 6.37
CA GLY A 123 -9.39 22.74 6.76
C GLY A 123 -10.72 22.14 7.18
N GLN A 124 -10.63 21.03 7.89
CA GLN A 124 -11.75 20.31 8.46
C GLN A 124 -11.45 19.96 9.93
N GLU A 125 -12.48 19.81 10.72
CA GLU A 125 -12.37 19.28 12.06
C GLU A 125 -12.50 17.75 12.06
N VAL A 126 -11.56 17.10 12.72
CA VAL A 126 -11.52 15.65 12.84
C VAL A 126 -11.77 15.26 14.29
N PRO A 127 -12.74 14.39 14.58
CA PRO A 127 -13.03 13.95 15.93
C PRO A 127 -11.97 12.97 16.43
N ILE A 128 -11.42 13.22 17.61
CA ILE A 128 -10.48 12.36 18.32
C ILE A 128 -11.12 11.88 19.60
N ILE A 129 -11.13 10.57 19.86
CA ILE A 129 -11.64 9.98 21.09
C ILE A 129 -10.58 10.16 22.17
N THR A 130 -10.86 11.00 23.18
CA THR A 130 -9.92 11.31 24.25
C THR A 130 -10.16 10.49 25.54
N GLY A 131 -11.28 9.83 25.65
CA GLY A 131 -11.59 9.00 26.81
C GLY A 131 -12.78 8.07 26.59
N THR A 132 -12.69 6.88 27.16
CA THR A 132 -13.80 5.92 27.25
C THR A 132 -13.96 5.56 28.72
N THR A 133 -15.12 5.84 29.30
CA THR A 133 -15.42 5.45 30.68
C THR A 133 -16.44 4.32 30.65
N THR A 134 -16.04 3.13 31.09
CA THR A 134 -16.93 1.99 31.30
C THR A 134 -17.32 1.96 32.78
N GLY A 135 -18.57 2.23 33.08
CA GLY A 135 -19.10 2.08 34.45
C GLY A 135 -19.21 0.61 34.86
N ALA A 136 -19.05 0.32 36.14
CA ALA A 136 -19.06 -1.03 36.72
C ALA A 136 -20.37 -1.82 36.52
N ASN A 137 -21.43 -1.19 36.04
CA ASN A 137 -22.75 -1.79 35.79
C ASN A 137 -23.24 -1.65 34.34
N ASN A 138 -22.33 -1.50 33.39
CA ASN A 138 -22.54 -1.68 31.94
C ASN A 138 -23.79 -1.03 31.31
N SER A 139 -24.27 0.10 31.81
CA SER A 139 -25.52 0.66 31.27
C SER A 139 -25.32 1.79 30.26
N ASN A 140 -24.15 2.38 30.13
CA ASN A 140 -23.89 3.39 29.09
C ASN A 140 -22.41 3.75 29.00
N PRO A 141 -21.64 3.32 28.01
CA PRO A 141 -20.28 3.78 27.81
C PRO A 141 -20.30 5.23 27.31
N PHE A 142 -19.72 6.15 28.08
CA PHE A 142 -19.50 7.52 27.63
C PHE A 142 -18.17 7.62 26.92
N GLN A 143 -18.21 8.15 25.69
CA GLN A 143 -17.03 8.51 24.92
C GLN A 143 -16.89 10.03 24.93
N THR A 144 -15.73 10.51 25.31
CA THR A 144 -15.38 11.93 25.17
C THR A 144 -14.66 12.11 23.83
N VAL A 145 -15.22 12.98 23.01
CA VAL A 145 -14.68 13.30 21.69
C VAL A 145 -14.18 14.73 21.71
N ASP A 146 -12.91 14.92 21.39
CA ASP A 146 -12.31 16.21 21.08
C ASP A 146 -12.23 16.40 19.57
N ARG A 147 -12.23 17.66 19.11
CA ARG A 147 -12.15 17.99 17.69
C ARG A 147 -10.88 18.73 17.39
N GLN A 148 -10.08 18.15 16.52
CA GLN A 148 -8.84 18.77 16.08
C GLN A 148 -8.98 19.29 14.66
N GLU A 149 -8.56 20.53 14.46
CA GLU A 149 -8.52 21.16 13.16
C GLU A 149 -7.35 20.63 12.33
N VAL A 150 -7.65 20.15 11.12
CA VAL A 150 -6.69 19.60 10.16
C VAL A 150 -6.83 20.36 8.84
N GLY A 151 -5.72 20.87 8.32
CA GLY A 151 -5.71 21.65 7.09
C GLY A 151 -4.50 22.55 6.98
N ILE A 152 -4.67 23.68 6.32
CA ILE A 152 -3.65 24.70 6.13
C ILE A 152 -3.94 25.86 7.07
N LYS A 153 -2.98 26.16 7.93
CA LYS A 153 -3.01 27.31 8.85
C LYS A 153 -1.85 28.22 8.52
N LEU A 154 -2.11 29.49 8.43
CA LEU A 154 -1.12 30.54 8.23
C LEU A 154 -1.36 31.65 9.23
N LYS A 155 -0.33 31.99 9.99
CA LYS A 155 -0.32 33.10 10.94
C LYS A 155 0.87 33.98 10.61
N VAL A 156 0.63 35.25 10.45
CA VAL A 156 1.66 36.22 10.06
C VAL A 156 1.51 37.48 10.90
N THR A 157 2.64 37.94 11.43
CA THR A 157 2.74 39.27 12.09
C THR A 157 3.84 40.06 11.35
N PRO A 158 3.48 41.06 10.56
CA PRO A 158 4.45 41.92 9.90
C PRO A 158 4.92 43.04 10.84
N GLN A 159 6.14 43.46 10.64
CA GLN A 159 6.70 44.67 11.24
C GLN A 159 7.44 45.44 10.17
N ILE A 160 6.97 46.64 9.86
CA ILE A 160 7.56 47.51 8.87
C ILE A 160 8.71 48.28 9.52
N ASN A 161 9.91 48.16 8.98
CA ASN A 161 11.09 48.88 9.44
C ASN A 161 11.24 50.19 8.66
N GLU A 162 12.10 51.13 9.13
CA GLU A 162 12.48 52.30 8.35
C GLU A 162 13.24 51.82 7.08
N GLY A 163 12.58 51.92 5.92
CA GLY A 163 13.05 51.44 4.61
C GLY A 163 12.03 50.56 3.94
N ASP A 164 12.39 49.93 2.82
CA ASP A 164 11.50 49.10 1.98
C ASP A 164 11.42 47.63 2.47
N ALA A 165 12.02 47.28 3.61
CA ALA A 165 12.09 45.95 4.14
C ALA A 165 11.04 45.71 5.24
N VAL A 166 10.37 44.57 5.16
CA VAL A 166 9.35 44.13 6.11
C VAL A 166 9.87 42.89 6.86
N GLN A 167 9.84 42.94 8.18
CA GLN A 167 10.09 41.79 9.02
C GLN A 167 8.78 41.03 9.21
N LEU A 168 8.79 39.74 8.91
CA LEU A 168 7.63 38.84 9.00
C LEU A 168 7.90 37.74 10.03
N LEU A 169 7.07 37.67 11.07
CA LEU A 169 6.97 36.47 11.89
C LEU A 169 5.92 35.56 11.27
N ILE A 170 6.34 34.41 10.78
CA ILE A 170 5.48 33.49 10.05
C ILE A 170 5.40 32.16 10.80
N GLU A 171 4.18 31.72 11.05
CA GLU A 171 3.86 30.39 11.53
C GLU A 171 2.94 29.73 10.52
N GLN A 172 3.44 28.70 9.85
CA GLN A 172 2.68 27.94 8.85
C GLN A 172 2.57 26.48 9.28
N GLU A 173 1.36 25.96 9.28
CA GLU A 173 1.07 24.57 9.54
C GLU A 173 0.28 23.99 8.37
N VAL A 174 0.72 22.81 7.90
CA VAL A 174 -0.02 22.00 6.93
C VAL A 174 -0.22 20.63 7.54
N SER A 175 -1.47 20.28 7.75
CA SER A 175 -1.84 18.98 8.32
C SER A 175 -2.83 18.25 7.42
N SER A 176 -2.76 16.92 7.41
CA SER A 176 -3.66 16.06 6.65
C SER A 176 -3.91 14.76 7.39
N VAL A 177 -5.10 14.20 7.24
CA VAL A 177 -5.42 12.88 7.77
C VAL A 177 -4.72 11.84 6.91
N SER A 178 -3.91 10.98 7.52
CA SER A 178 -3.18 9.92 6.82
C SER A 178 -3.84 8.54 6.94
N GLY A 179 -4.69 8.35 7.91
CA GLY A 179 -5.45 7.12 8.12
C GLY A 179 -6.43 7.29 9.26
N ALA A 180 -7.58 6.66 9.15
CA ALA A 180 -8.57 6.60 10.21
C ALA A 180 -8.83 5.12 10.52
N THR A 181 -8.62 4.74 11.77
CA THR A 181 -9.11 3.47 12.32
C THR A 181 -10.35 3.76 13.16
N SER A 182 -11.08 2.74 13.56
CA SER A 182 -12.25 2.91 14.41
C SER A 182 -11.95 3.51 15.79
N VAL A 183 -10.67 3.57 16.17
CA VAL A 183 -10.23 3.96 17.52
C VAL A 183 -9.28 5.15 17.51
N ASP A 184 -8.53 5.37 16.40
CA ASP A 184 -7.50 6.40 16.33
C ASP A 184 -7.37 6.99 14.92
N ILE A 185 -6.98 8.26 14.87
CA ILE A 185 -6.78 9.01 13.63
C ILE A 185 -5.33 9.45 13.57
N SER A 186 -4.63 9.04 12.53
CA SER A 186 -3.26 9.47 12.27
C SER A 186 -3.26 10.75 11.44
N ILE A 187 -2.54 11.77 11.91
CA ILE A 187 -2.44 13.08 11.27
C ILE A 187 -0.99 13.33 10.88
N ASN A 188 -0.75 13.58 9.61
CA ASN A 188 0.52 14.09 9.13
C ASN A 188 0.54 15.60 9.32
N LYS A 189 1.54 16.12 10.02
CA LYS A 189 1.70 17.55 10.30
C LYS A 189 3.06 18.04 9.82
N ARG A 190 3.07 19.20 9.17
CA ARG A 190 4.27 19.97 8.83
C ARG A 190 4.08 21.37 9.36
N GLU A 191 5.03 21.83 10.16
CA GLU A 191 4.99 23.13 10.80
C GLU A 191 6.31 23.85 10.58
N ILE A 192 6.23 25.11 10.19
CA ILE A 192 7.36 26.02 10.05
C ILE A 192 7.03 27.27 10.86
N LYS A 193 7.92 27.64 11.77
CA LYS A 193 7.88 28.88 12.53
C LYS A 193 9.22 29.61 12.36
N THR A 194 9.16 30.78 11.77
CA THR A 194 10.39 31.54 11.47
C THR A 194 10.12 33.03 11.42
N THR A 195 11.18 33.81 11.64
CA THR A 195 11.18 35.26 11.41
C THR A 195 12.11 35.56 10.26
N VAL A 196 11.62 36.28 9.28
CA VAL A 196 12.34 36.62 8.07
C VAL A 196 12.19 38.08 7.75
N ILE A 197 13.16 38.64 7.01
CA ILE A 197 13.10 39.99 6.45
C ILE A 197 13.00 39.84 4.94
N VAL A 198 12.06 40.54 4.34
CA VAL A 198 11.80 40.53 2.91
C VAL A 198 11.62 41.95 2.40
N ASP A 199 12.17 42.25 1.24
CA ASP A 199 11.97 43.53 0.56
C ASP A 199 10.57 43.59 -0.05
N ASP A 200 10.03 44.80 -0.23
CA ASP A 200 8.72 45.01 -0.84
C ASP A 200 8.64 44.34 -2.22
N GLY A 201 7.61 43.52 -2.44
CA GLY A 201 7.44 42.70 -3.64
C GLY A 201 8.41 41.54 -3.79
N GLY A 202 9.30 41.31 -2.81
CA GLY A 202 10.27 40.22 -2.81
C GLY A 202 9.65 38.86 -2.58
N THR A 203 10.37 37.81 -2.97
CA THR A 203 10.02 36.40 -2.70
C THR A 203 11.10 35.75 -1.86
N ILE A 204 10.68 35.03 -0.82
CA ILE A 204 11.60 34.35 0.08
C ILE A 204 11.24 32.88 0.22
N VAL A 205 12.25 32.04 0.41
CA VAL A 205 12.08 30.62 0.75
C VAL A 205 12.25 30.46 2.25
N LEU A 206 11.24 29.98 2.93
CA LEU A 206 11.24 29.84 4.40
C LEU A 206 12.00 28.60 4.88
N GLY A 207 12.07 27.58 4.06
CA GLY A 207 12.71 26.32 4.37
C GLY A 207 12.13 25.17 3.54
N GLY A 208 12.71 23.99 3.68
CA GLY A 208 12.24 22.79 3.00
C GLY A 208 12.93 21.56 3.53
N LEU A 209 12.26 20.40 3.35
CA LEU A 209 12.80 19.08 3.64
C LEU A 209 12.49 18.18 2.45
N ILE A 210 13.50 17.46 2.02
CA ILE A 210 13.35 16.36 1.07
C ILE A 210 13.68 15.09 1.84
N ASP A 211 12.72 14.17 1.89
CA ASP A 211 12.85 12.88 2.53
C ASP A 211 12.70 11.79 1.48
N GLU A 212 13.63 10.84 1.47
CA GLU A 212 13.64 9.70 0.56
C GLU A 212 13.79 8.42 1.37
N ASP A 213 12.78 7.56 1.28
CA ASP A 213 12.74 6.25 1.92
C ASP A 213 12.76 5.17 0.83
N VAL A 214 13.73 4.29 0.90
CA VAL A 214 13.89 3.17 -0.02
C VAL A 214 13.88 1.90 0.80
N GLN A 215 12.86 1.08 0.55
CA GLN A 215 12.72 -0.23 1.16
C GLN A 215 12.87 -1.31 0.10
N GLU A 216 13.87 -2.16 0.25
CA GLU A 216 14.11 -3.30 -0.60
C GLU A 216 13.98 -4.59 0.21
N SER A 217 13.19 -5.52 -0.29
CA SER A 217 12.99 -6.85 0.29
C SER A 217 13.28 -7.91 -0.76
N GLU A 218 14.29 -8.73 -0.52
CA GLU A 218 14.64 -9.88 -1.35
C GLU A 218 14.43 -11.16 -0.56
N SER A 219 13.66 -12.07 -1.12
CA SER A 219 13.47 -13.43 -0.62
C SER A 219 13.99 -14.41 -1.65
N LYS A 220 14.95 -15.24 -1.29
CA LYS A 220 15.58 -16.20 -2.22
C LYS A 220 15.79 -17.56 -1.57
N VAL A 221 15.80 -18.60 -2.40
CA VAL A 221 16.24 -19.92 -1.97
C VAL A 221 17.76 -19.92 -1.89
N PRO A 222 18.36 -20.25 -0.74
CA PRO A 222 19.81 -20.29 -0.59
C PRO A 222 20.47 -21.17 -1.68
N LEU A 223 21.60 -20.74 -2.22
CA LEU A 223 22.38 -21.37 -3.28
C LEU A 223 21.71 -21.29 -4.67
N LEU A 224 20.42 -21.60 -4.80
CA LEU A 224 19.71 -21.58 -6.09
C LEU A 224 19.39 -20.17 -6.57
N GLY A 225 19.05 -19.26 -5.64
CA GLY A 225 18.79 -17.86 -5.95
C GLY A 225 20.03 -17.06 -6.36
N ASP A 226 21.24 -17.58 -6.12
CA ASP A 226 22.50 -16.91 -6.44
C ASP A 226 23.08 -17.35 -7.81
N ILE A 227 22.45 -18.27 -8.51
CA ILE A 227 22.89 -18.73 -9.82
C ILE A 227 22.61 -17.63 -10.85
N PRO A 228 23.62 -17.18 -11.63
CA PRO A 228 23.39 -16.21 -12.70
C PRO A 228 22.41 -16.76 -13.74
N ILE A 229 21.43 -15.93 -14.13
CA ILE A 229 20.33 -16.22 -15.06
C ILE A 229 19.23 -17.09 -14.45
N LEU A 230 19.52 -18.28 -13.92
CA LEU A 230 18.52 -19.17 -13.32
C LEU A 230 18.06 -18.73 -11.94
N GLY A 231 18.86 -17.98 -11.19
CA GLY A 231 18.52 -17.51 -9.85
C GLY A 231 17.23 -16.67 -9.79
N HIS A 232 16.83 -16.01 -10.88
CA HIS A 232 15.57 -15.28 -10.96
C HIS A 232 14.32 -16.16 -10.80
N LEU A 233 14.41 -17.45 -11.08
CA LEU A 233 13.34 -18.42 -10.87
C LEU A 233 13.19 -18.85 -9.40
N PHE A 234 14.19 -18.53 -8.56
CA PHE A 234 14.27 -18.94 -7.16
C PHE A 234 14.34 -17.75 -6.21
N LYS A 235 13.96 -16.56 -6.67
CA LYS A 235 13.92 -15.36 -5.86
C LYS A 235 12.69 -14.52 -6.16
N SER A 236 12.28 -13.74 -5.15
CA SER A 236 11.28 -12.70 -5.27
C SER A 236 11.85 -11.41 -4.71
N THR A 237 11.75 -10.33 -5.46
CA THR A 237 12.26 -9.00 -5.09
C THR A 237 11.09 -8.04 -5.06
N SER A 238 11.00 -7.26 -3.99
CA SER A 238 10.05 -6.17 -3.85
C SER A 238 10.80 -4.91 -3.46
N THR A 239 10.68 -3.87 -4.25
CA THR A 239 11.30 -2.57 -4.01
C THR A 239 10.19 -1.53 -3.88
N SER A 240 10.23 -0.74 -2.82
CA SER A 240 9.34 0.40 -2.61
C SER A 240 10.19 1.63 -2.35
N LYS A 241 10.03 2.64 -3.19
CA LYS A 241 10.70 3.93 -3.08
C LYS A 241 9.66 5.01 -2.85
N ARG A 242 9.89 5.85 -1.85
CA ARG A 242 9.01 6.95 -1.49
C ARG A 242 9.82 8.22 -1.32
N LYS A 243 9.40 9.28 -1.98
CA LYS A 243 10.00 10.61 -1.88
C LYS A 243 8.95 11.64 -1.52
N ARG A 244 9.28 12.51 -0.57
CA ARG A 244 8.39 13.56 -0.06
C ARG A 244 9.04 14.92 -0.07
#